data_dd60c03c03f6dac29c15b5a45854a2b2
#
_entry.id   dd60c03c03f6dac29c15b5a45854a2b2
#
_cell.length_a   1.000
_cell.length_b   1.000
_cell.length_c   1.000
_cell.angle_alpha   90.00
_cell.angle_beta   90.00
_cell.angle_gamma   90.00
#
_symmetry.space_group_name_H-M   'P 1'
#
loop_
_entity.id
_entity.type
_entity.pdbx_description
1 polymer ?
#
loop_
_entity_poly.entity_id
_entity_poly.type
_entity_poly.pdbx_seq_one_letter_code
_entity_poly.pdbx_strand_id
1 'polypeptide(L)'
;MVEATVLGVAQDGGHPQPGCLRPCCANVTEQHYPVSLGLRSDEGTNILIEATRHLGDQFTLWGQTEVHHLLLTHAHFGHIDGLGLFGRETLASRGINLHVSDAMHQLVNQTPQWNLMVQQGVFDVSTFVHGGQLFNAENLVIEAVQIPHRDELSDMHAFIVRGPNKSLLFLPDHDTWEETLAVHSVSSIREWLSSMQIDIALLDGTFWSDDELGGRDQSKVPHPPVLQTLNMLGNREDGDPDVYFTHLNHTNPLYDAEGEQMKQVLSLGWKVAQQGQRFTL
;
A
#
# COMPACT_ATOMS: atom_id res chain seq x y z
N MET A 1 -15.47 -10.45 12.65
CA MET A 1 -14.15 -10.65 12.01
C MET A 1 -13.96 -9.56 10.97
N VAL A 2 -12.78 -9.00 10.88
CA VAL A 2 -12.38 -8.09 9.80
C VAL A 2 -11.51 -8.87 8.82
N GLU A 3 -11.82 -8.82 7.54
CA GLU A 3 -11.03 -9.43 6.48
C GLU A 3 -10.25 -8.34 5.73
N ALA A 4 -8.94 -8.53 5.55
CA ALA A 4 -8.10 -7.72 4.69
C ALA A 4 -7.64 -8.55 3.49
N THR A 5 -7.88 -8.06 2.26
CA THR A 5 -7.51 -8.72 1.00
C THR A 5 -6.48 -7.88 0.26
N VAL A 6 -5.34 -8.47 -0.09
CA VAL A 6 -4.31 -7.83 -0.93
C VAL A 6 -4.80 -7.79 -2.37
N LEU A 7 -5.11 -6.60 -2.89
CA LEU A 7 -5.69 -6.42 -4.22
C LEU A 7 -4.65 -6.18 -5.32
N GLY A 8 -3.43 -5.88 -4.91
CA GLY A 8 -2.29 -5.72 -5.79
C GLY A 8 -1.00 -5.70 -5.00
N VAL A 9 0.10 -6.05 -5.64
CA VAL A 9 1.44 -6.17 -5.02
C VAL A 9 2.53 -5.48 -5.83
N ALA A 10 2.19 -4.93 -6.99
CA ALA A 10 3.14 -4.26 -7.86
C ALA A 10 3.27 -2.78 -7.55
N GLN A 11 4.41 -2.19 -7.94
CA GLN A 11 4.59 -0.75 -7.97
C GLN A 11 3.67 -0.13 -9.04
N ASP A 12 3.52 1.16 -9.01
CA ASP A 12 2.69 2.09 -9.83
C ASP A 12 2.25 1.60 -11.21
N GLY A 13 3.20 1.05 -11.97
CA GLY A 13 2.95 0.62 -13.35
C GLY A 13 2.28 -0.74 -13.47
N GLY A 14 2.21 -1.51 -12.38
CA GLY A 14 1.84 -2.91 -12.44
C GLY A 14 2.95 -3.80 -13.04
N HIS A 15 2.70 -5.11 -13.08
CA HIS A 15 3.59 -6.07 -13.72
C HIS A 15 2.76 -7.04 -14.58
N PRO A 16 2.99 -7.12 -15.91
CA PRO A 16 3.99 -6.39 -16.68
C PRO A 16 3.74 -4.88 -16.74
N GLN A 17 4.83 -4.08 -16.72
CA GLN A 17 4.73 -2.63 -16.79
C GLN A 17 4.44 -2.17 -18.21
N PRO A 18 3.54 -1.19 -18.44
CA PRO A 18 3.25 -0.63 -19.75
C PRO A 18 4.51 -0.15 -20.47
N GLY A 19 4.68 -0.59 -21.72
CA GLY A 19 5.82 -0.22 -22.57
C GLY A 19 7.13 -0.94 -22.28
N CYS A 20 7.20 -1.82 -21.29
CA CYS A 20 8.38 -2.63 -21.04
C CYS A 20 8.41 -3.87 -21.92
N LEU A 21 9.42 -3.97 -22.80
CA LEU A 21 9.65 -5.11 -23.69
C LEU A 21 10.81 -6.02 -23.20
N ARG A 22 11.33 -5.77 -22.00
CA ARG A 22 12.40 -6.56 -21.39
C ARG A 22 11.90 -7.93 -20.94
N PRO A 23 12.78 -8.90 -20.73
CA PRO A 23 12.38 -10.26 -20.29
C PRO A 23 11.51 -10.28 -19.03
N CYS A 24 11.71 -9.35 -18.11
CA CYS A 24 10.90 -9.20 -16.89
C CYS A 24 9.41 -8.93 -17.16
N CYS A 25 9.02 -8.46 -18.36
CA CYS A 25 7.65 -8.17 -18.72
C CYS A 25 7.15 -8.91 -19.96
N ALA A 26 8.07 -9.24 -20.90
CA ALA A 26 7.69 -9.71 -22.22
C ALA A 26 7.01 -11.10 -22.23
N ASN A 27 7.29 -11.96 -21.24
CA ASN A 27 6.79 -13.33 -21.16
C ASN A 27 5.92 -13.58 -19.92
N VAL A 28 5.46 -12.53 -19.27
CA VAL A 28 4.62 -12.63 -18.07
C VAL A 28 3.21 -13.04 -18.46
N THR A 29 2.71 -14.12 -17.85
CA THR A 29 1.37 -14.65 -18.07
C THR A 29 0.38 -14.24 -16.97
N GLU A 30 0.88 -13.90 -15.80
CA GLU A 30 0.09 -13.44 -14.66
C GLU A 30 0.26 -11.93 -14.49
N GLN A 31 -0.85 -11.21 -14.41
CA GLN A 31 -0.83 -9.77 -14.19
C GLN A 31 -0.88 -9.46 -12.70
N HIS A 32 0.09 -8.69 -12.21
CA HIS A 32 0.07 -8.13 -10.87
C HIS A 32 -0.33 -6.65 -10.95
N TYR A 33 -1.36 -6.30 -10.18
CA TYR A 33 -1.91 -4.95 -10.13
C TYR A 33 -1.10 -4.06 -9.18
N PRO A 34 -1.12 -2.74 -9.37
CA PRO A 34 -0.55 -1.80 -8.42
C PRO A 34 -1.12 -2.03 -7.01
N VAL A 35 -0.29 -1.74 -6.01
CA VAL A 35 -0.61 -2.02 -4.62
C VAL A 35 -1.95 -1.41 -4.19
N SER A 36 -2.78 -2.21 -3.54
CA SER A 36 -4.05 -1.79 -2.96
C SER A 36 -4.52 -2.85 -1.95
N LEU A 37 -5.28 -2.43 -0.95
CA LEU A 37 -5.81 -3.30 0.09
C LEU A 37 -7.33 -3.08 0.25
N GLY A 38 -8.10 -4.16 0.18
CA GLY A 38 -9.53 -4.15 0.44
C GLY A 38 -9.82 -4.67 1.85
N LEU A 39 -10.60 -3.93 2.64
CA LEU A 39 -11.01 -4.32 3.99
C LEU A 39 -12.52 -4.51 4.02
N ARG A 40 -12.96 -5.56 4.70
CA ARG A 40 -14.38 -5.82 4.95
C ARG A 40 -14.62 -6.08 6.42
N SER A 41 -15.53 -5.28 7.02
CA SER A 41 -15.98 -5.47 8.39
C SER A 41 -17.02 -6.58 8.54
N ASP A 42 -17.30 -6.98 9.76
CA ASP A 42 -18.38 -7.94 10.10
C ASP A 42 -19.77 -7.47 9.65
N GLU A 43 -20.00 -6.17 9.68
CA GLU A 43 -21.29 -5.56 9.35
C GLU A 43 -21.43 -5.30 7.84
N GLY A 44 -20.38 -5.61 7.07
CA GLY A 44 -20.38 -5.49 5.62
C GLY A 44 -19.87 -4.16 5.09
N THR A 45 -19.25 -3.32 5.93
CA THR A 45 -18.58 -2.10 5.49
C THR A 45 -17.34 -2.45 4.68
N ASN A 46 -17.28 -1.95 3.44
CA ASN A 46 -16.14 -2.11 2.55
C ASN A 46 -15.29 -0.84 2.58
N ILE A 47 -14.00 -1.00 2.88
CA ILE A 47 -13.01 0.08 2.91
C ILE A 47 -11.92 -0.29 1.92
N LEU A 48 -11.61 0.62 1.01
CA LEU A 48 -10.53 0.46 0.03
C LEU A 48 -9.36 1.36 0.42
N ILE A 49 -8.15 0.83 0.38
CA ILE A 49 -6.92 1.62 0.48
C ILE A 49 -6.27 1.60 -0.90
N GLU A 50 -6.04 2.76 -1.46
CA GLU A 50 -5.60 3.09 -2.81
C GLU A 50 -6.65 2.84 -3.91
N ALA A 51 -6.68 3.77 -4.86
CA ALA A 51 -7.54 3.72 -6.05
C ALA A 51 -6.69 3.66 -7.31
N THR A 52 -6.28 2.48 -7.72
CA THR A 52 -5.35 2.28 -8.82
C THR A 52 -6.07 2.20 -10.19
N ARG A 53 -5.32 2.30 -11.28
CA ARG A 53 -5.83 2.14 -12.66
C ARG A 53 -6.46 0.78 -12.93
N HIS A 54 -6.15 -0.24 -12.11
CA HIS A 54 -6.69 -1.60 -12.21
C HIS A 54 -7.88 -1.85 -11.27
N LEU A 55 -8.56 -0.79 -10.82
CA LEU A 55 -9.68 -0.87 -9.88
C LEU A 55 -10.73 -1.91 -10.27
N GLY A 56 -11.07 -2.04 -11.56
CA GLY A 56 -12.06 -3.00 -12.04
C GLY A 56 -11.64 -4.45 -11.82
N ASP A 57 -10.38 -4.76 -12.12
CA ASP A 57 -9.81 -6.09 -11.90
C ASP A 57 -9.67 -6.38 -10.40
N GLN A 58 -9.25 -5.38 -9.63
CA GLN A 58 -9.13 -5.45 -8.17
C GLN A 58 -10.47 -5.69 -7.49
N PHE A 59 -11.56 -5.08 -7.97
CA PHE A 59 -12.91 -5.35 -7.49
C PHE A 59 -13.35 -6.79 -7.80
N THR A 60 -13.01 -7.30 -8.98
CA THR A 60 -13.28 -8.69 -9.34
C THR A 60 -12.54 -9.66 -8.41
N LEU A 61 -11.27 -9.38 -8.12
CA LEU A 61 -10.46 -10.16 -7.20
C LEU A 61 -10.99 -10.10 -5.76
N TRP A 62 -11.42 -8.90 -5.31
CA TRP A 62 -11.99 -8.69 -3.98
C TRP A 62 -13.37 -9.34 -3.82
N GLY A 63 -14.13 -9.41 -4.90
CA GLY A 63 -15.53 -9.82 -4.89
C GLY A 63 -16.46 -8.75 -4.31
N GLN A 64 -16.02 -7.50 -4.31
CA GLN A 64 -16.79 -6.33 -3.88
C GLN A 64 -16.76 -5.27 -4.97
N THR A 65 -17.84 -4.52 -5.12
CA THR A 65 -17.96 -3.41 -6.09
C THR A 65 -18.43 -2.12 -5.45
N GLU A 66 -18.90 -2.18 -4.20
CA GLU A 66 -19.32 -1.03 -3.42
C GLU A 66 -18.20 -0.67 -2.44
N VAL A 67 -17.83 0.60 -2.39
CA VAL A 67 -16.84 1.17 -1.49
C VAL A 67 -17.53 2.22 -0.63
N HIS A 68 -17.49 2.04 0.69
CA HIS A 68 -18.06 2.99 1.65
C HIS A 68 -17.02 4.03 2.09
N HIS A 69 -15.77 3.59 2.25
CA HIS A 69 -14.63 4.43 2.62
C HIS A 69 -13.47 4.17 1.68
N LEU A 70 -12.83 5.24 1.22
CA LEU A 70 -11.60 5.20 0.43
C LEU A 70 -10.52 5.96 1.19
N LEU A 71 -9.37 5.33 1.38
CA LEU A 71 -8.20 5.90 2.04
C LEU A 71 -7.07 6.01 1.03
N LEU A 72 -6.36 7.14 1.01
CA LEU A 72 -5.19 7.33 0.14
C LEU A 72 -3.96 7.61 0.99
N THR A 73 -2.88 6.87 0.73
CA THR A 73 -1.62 7.05 1.44
C THR A 73 -0.92 8.33 1.01
N HIS A 74 -0.85 8.60 -0.28
CA HIS A 74 -0.21 9.77 -0.90
C HIS A 74 -0.65 9.94 -2.37
N ALA A 75 -0.08 10.94 -3.07
CA ALA A 75 -0.56 11.41 -4.37
C ALA A 75 0.22 10.88 -5.58
N HIS A 76 1.09 9.88 -5.45
CA HIS A 76 1.70 9.29 -6.64
C HIS A 76 0.66 8.54 -7.50
N PHE A 77 0.83 8.61 -8.82
CA PHE A 77 -0.20 8.15 -9.75
C PHE A 77 -0.61 6.69 -9.58
N GLY A 78 0.32 5.81 -9.23
CA GLY A 78 0.00 4.40 -9.01
C GLY A 78 -1.06 4.15 -7.94
N HIS A 79 -1.21 5.08 -7.01
CA HIS A 79 -2.09 4.99 -5.84
C HIS A 79 -3.45 5.67 -6.05
N ILE A 80 -3.54 6.62 -7.01
CA ILE A 80 -4.70 7.51 -7.13
C ILE A 80 -5.29 7.60 -8.53
N ASP A 81 -4.64 7.09 -9.58
CA ASP A 81 -5.07 7.30 -10.97
C ASP A 81 -6.38 6.58 -11.34
N GLY A 82 -6.84 5.68 -10.48
CA GLY A 82 -8.17 5.05 -10.56
C GLY A 82 -9.32 5.87 -9.97
N LEU A 83 -9.06 7.01 -9.32
CA LEU A 83 -10.11 7.85 -8.73
C LEU A 83 -11.23 8.20 -9.71
N GLY A 84 -10.87 8.48 -10.98
CA GLY A 84 -11.83 8.80 -12.03
C GLY A 84 -12.85 7.69 -12.32
N LEU A 85 -12.53 6.44 -11.99
CA LEU A 85 -13.41 5.29 -12.22
C LEU A 85 -14.65 5.27 -11.30
N PHE A 86 -14.63 5.99 -10.18
CA PHE A 86 -15.81 6.18 -9.33
C PHE A 86 -16.83 7.17 -9.93
N GLY A 87 -16.43 7.93 -10.94
CA GLY A 87 -17.25 8.93 -11.61
C GLY A 87 -18.46 8.37 -12.37
N ARG A 88 -19.27 9.30 -12.89
CA ARG A 88 -20.52 9.01 -13.56
C ARG A 88 -20.37 8.16 -14.83
N GLU A 89 -19.21 8.26 -15.47
CA GLU A 89 -18.92 7.60 -16.74
C GLU A 89 -18.61 6.10 -16.56
N THR A 90 -18.37 5.66 -15.31
CA THR A 90 -18.02 4.27 -14.99
C THR A 90 -18.91 3.72 -13.88
N LEU A 91 -18.53 3.88 -12.61
CA LEU A 91 -19.24 3.28 -11.46
C LEU A 91 -20.45 4.11 -11.02
N ALA A 92 -20.48 5.40 -11.33
CA ALA A 92 -21.49 6.35 -10.88
C ALA A 92 -21.71 6.32 -9.35
N SER A 93 -20.63 6.12 -8.61
CA SER A 93 -20.64 6.03 -7.14
C SER A 93 -21.14 7.31 -6.50
N ARG A 94 -21.63 7.20 -5.26
CA ARG A 94 -22.10 8.34 -4.47
C ARG A 94 -21.80 8.14 -2.99
N GLY A 95 -21.41 9.24 -2.32
CA GLY A 95 -21.24 9.28 -0.88
C GLY A 95 -20.11 8.41 -0.35
N ILE A 96 -19.05 8.20 -1.15
CA ILE A 96 -17.84 7.54 -0.66
C ILE A 96 -17.14 8.50 0.29
N ASN A 97 -16.90 8.08 1.53
CA ASN A 97 -16.09 8.84 2.48
C ASN A 97 -14.62 8.74 2.08
N LEU A 98 -14.08 9.80 1.49
CA LEU A 98 -12.69 9.89 1.07
C LEU A 98 -11.84 10.46 2.20
N HIS A 99 -11.00 9.63 2.81
CA HIS A 99 -10.09 10.00 3.90
C HIS A 99 -8.71 10.31 3.34
N VAL A 100 -8.25 11.54 3.56
CA VAL A 100 -6.99 12.06 3.00
C VAL A 100 -6.28 12.97 4.00
N SER A 101 -4.98 13.20 3.83
CA SER A 101 -4.27 14.25 4.55
C SER A 101 -4.70 15.64 4.09
N ASP A 102 -4.35 16.68 4.84
CA ASP A 102 -4.65 18.07 4.46
C ASP A 102 -3.99 18.45 3.12
N ALA A 103 -2.77 17.97 2.86
CA ALA A 103 -2.09 18.23 1.59
C ALA A 103 -2.80 17.52 0.42
N MET A 104 -3.20 16.27 0.59
CA MET A 104 -3.97 15.54 -0.40
C MET A 104 -5.37 16.18 -0.61
N HIS A 105 -6.03 16.66 0.44
CA HIS A 105 -7.29 17.39 0.32
C HIS A 105 -7.15 18.64 -0.54
N GLN A 106 -6.06 19.40 -0.37
CA GLN A 106 -5.79 20.57 -1.21
C GLN A 106 -5.61 20.14 -2.68
N LEU A 107 -4.86 19.06 -2.94
CA LEU A 107 -4.66 18.53 -4.28
C LEU A 107 -5.99 18.12 -4.93
N VAL A 108 -6.86 17.40 -4.20
CA VAL A 108 -8.20 17.00 -4.68
C VAL A 108 -9.02 18.22 -5.07
N ASN A 109 -9.03 19.24 -4.23
CA ASN A 109 -9.78 20.49 -4.51
C ASN A 109 -9.21 21.32 -5.67
N GLN A 110 -7.90 21.28 -5.88
CA GLN A 110 -7.23 22.04 -6.95
C GLN A 110 -7.24 21.29 -8.30
N THR A 111 -7.47 19.98 -8.28
CA THR A 111 -7.55 19.16 -9.49
C THR A 111 -8.98 19.22 -10.04
N PRO A 112 -9.24 19.88 -11.20
CA PRO A 112 -10.60 20.15 -11.67
C PRO A 112 -11.48 18.92 -11.77
N GLN A 113 -10.93 17.79 -12.22
CA GLN A 113 -11.67 16.54 -12.39
C GLN A 113 -12.12 15.97 -11.03
N TRP A 114 -11.24 15.93 -10.05
CA TRP A 114 -11.55 15.41 -8.72
C TRP A 114 -12.47 16.35 -7.94
N ASN A 115 -12.22 17.66 -8.04
CA ASN A 115 -13.13 18.66 -7.45
C ASN A 115 -14.56 18.53 -8.01
N LEU A 116 -14.69 18.31 -9.31
CA LEU A 116 -16.01 18.07 -9.92
C LEU A 116 -16.70 16.85 -9.33
N MET A 117 -15.95 15.76 -9.08
CA MET A 117 -16.50 14.54 -8.45
C MET A 117 -16.98 14.80 -7.03
N VAL A 118 -16.25 15.62 -6.24
CA VAL A 118 -16.69 16.07 -4.91
C VAL A 118 -17.98 16.87 -5.02
N GLN A 119 -18.05 17.87 -5.93
CA GLN A 119 -19.25 18.68 -6.17
C GLN A 119 -20.46 17.84 -6.63
N GLN A 120 -20.22 16.73 -7.30
CA GLN A 120 -21.25 15.80 -7.77
C GLN A 120 -21.69 14.80 -6.68
N GLY A 121 -21.07 14.84 -5.48
CA GLY A 121 -21.37 13.93 -4.37
C GLY A 121 -20.90 12.50 -4.61
N VAL A 122 -19.85 12.31 -5.43
CA VAL A 122 -19.16 11.03 -5.53
C VAL A 122 -18.35 10.79 -4.25
N PHE A 123 -17.59 11.81 -3.82
CA PHE A 123 -16.78 11.79 -2.62
C PHE A 123 -17.27 12.79 -1.58
N ASP A 124 -17.38 12.34 -0.32
CA ASP A 124 -17.45 13.16 0.86
C ASP A 124 -16.05 13.16 1.51
N VAL A 125 -15.33 14.29 1.38
CA VAL A 125 -13.93 14.35 1.77
C VAL A 125 -13.78 14.69 3.25
N SER A 126 -13.01 13.88 3.97
CA SER A 126 -12.62 14.13 5.36
C SER A 126 -11.10 14.09 5.50
N THR A 127 -10.55 15.01 6.29
CA THR A 127 -9.11 15.05 6.53
C THR A 127 -8.73 14.37 7.84
N PHE A 128 -7.53 13.82 7.85
CA PHE A 128 -6.94 13.22 9.05
C PHE A 128 -5.57 13.84 9.36
N VAL A 129 -5.10 13.61 10.56
CA VAL A 129 -3.76 13.98 11.02
C VAL A 129 -3.00 12.73 11.46
N HIS A 130 -1.67 12.82 11.50
CA HIS A 130 -0.83 11.78 12.06
C HIS A 130 -1.30 11.35 13.46
N GLY A 131 -1.36 10.03 13.70
CA GLY A 131 -1.88 9.44 14.94
C GLY A 131 -3.39 9.54 15.10
N GLY A 132 -4.11 10.15 14.16
CA GLY A 132 -5.56 10.23 14.16
C GLY A 132 -6.23 8.92 13.74
N GLN A 133 -7.42 8.68 14.30
CA GLN A 133 -8.28 7.58 13.87
C GLN A 133 -9.17 8.05 12.71
N LEU A 134 -9.03 7.39 11.56
CA LEU A 134 -9.81 7.67 10.35
C LEU A 134 -11.15 6.96 10.36
N PHE A 135 -11.17 5.79 10.98
CA PHE A 135 -12.35 4.94 11.12
C PHE A 135 -12.29 4.27 12.49
N ASN A 136 -13.41 4.23 13.18
CA ASN A 136 -13.54 3.54 14.48
C ASN A 136 -14.99 3.09 14.67
N ALA A 137 -15.30 1.93 14.14
CA ALA A 137 -16.60 1.28 14.26
C ALA A 137 -16.47 -0.23 13.97
N GLU A 138 -17.48 -1.02 14.32
CA GLU A 138 -17.61 -2.41 13.87
C GLU A 138 -16.43 -3.31 14.22
N ASN A 139 -15.79 -3.08 15.38
CA ASN A 139 -14.57 -3.77 15.80
C ASN A 139 -13.37 -3.56 14.86
N LEU A 140 -13.38 -2.48 14.09
CA LEU A 140 -12.34 -2.07 13.19
C LEU A 140 -11.92 -0.64 13.52
N VAL A 141 -10.61 -0.43 13.73
CA VAL A 141 -10.00 0.89 13.89
C VAL A 141 -8.92 1.06 12.84
N ILE A 142 -8.91 2.22 12.16
CA ILE A 142 -7.85 2.57 11.21
C ILE A 142 -7.19 3.86 11.66
N GLU A 143 -5.86 3.84 11.74
CA GLU A 143 -5.00 4.93 12.22
C GLU A 143 -3.99 5.33 11.15
N ALA A 144 -3.71 6.63 11.00
CA ALA A 144 -2.69 7.14 10.10
C ALA A 144 -1.33 7.27 10.79
N VAL A 145 -0.27 6.83 10.13
CA VAL A 145 1.12 6.94 10.58
C VAL A 145 1.90 7.75 9.55
N GLN A 146 2.46 8.88 9.95
CA GLN A 146 3.26 9.72 9.05
C GLN A 146 4.55 8.98 8.65
N ILE A 147 4.85 9.03 7.37
CA ILE A 147 6.01 8.36 6.77
C ILE A 147 6.77 9.37 5.89
N PRO A 148 8.08 9.50 6.05
CA PRO A 148 8.90 10.26 5.10
C PRO A 148 8.86 9.59 3.72
N HIS A 149 8.35 10.32 2.74
CA HIS A 149 8.36 9.94 1.33
C HIS A 149 8.16 11.20 0.50
N ARG A 150 8.76 11.26 -0.68
CA ARG A 150 8.71 12.40 -1.59
C ARG A 150 7.38 13.14 -1.55
N ASP A 151 7.41 14.42 -1.14
CA ASP A 151 6.25 15.24 -0.83
C ASP A 151 5.88 16.27 -1.92
N GLU A 152 6.26 16.00 -3.18
CA GLU A 152 6.04 16.93 -4.29
C GLU A 152 4.57 17.28 -4.51
N LEU A 153 3.65 16.37 -4.21
CA LEU A 153 2.21 16.53 -4.39
C LEU A 153 1.42 16.44 -3.09
N SER A 154 1.84 15.58 -2.18
CA SER A 154 1.25 15.42 -0.86
C SER A 154 2.24 14.74 0.09
N ASP A 155 1.98 14.88 1.38
CA ASP A 155 2.61 14.03 2.40
C ASP A 155 2.18 12.56 2.27
N MET A 156 2.98 11.64 2.87
CA MET A 156 2.73 10.20 2.87
C MET A 156 2.32 9.71 4.26
N HIS A 157 1.33 8.81 4.29
CA HIS A 157 0.92 8.10 5.51
C HIS A 157 0.76 6.61 5.24
N ALA A 158 1.34 5.79 6.10
CA ALA A 158 0.95 4.39 6.23
C ALA A 158 -0.35 4.27 7.04
N PHE A 159 -1.04 3.14 6.94
CA PHE A 159 -2.24 2.88 7.73
C PHE A 159 -2.07 1.65 8.60
N ILE A 160 -2.47 1.78 9.88
CA ILE A 160 -2.63 0.64 10.78
C ILE A 160 -4.10 0.27 10.81
N VAL A 161 -4.39 -0.98 10.48
CA VAL A 161 -5.73 -1.58 10.51
C VAL A 161 -5.80 -2.53 11.71
N ARG A 162 -6.58 -2.17 12.71
CA ARG A 162 -6.79 -2.98 13.92
C ARG A 162 -8.13 -3.68 13.86
N GLY A 163 -8.10 -4.98 13.72
CA GLY A 163 -9.26 -5.85 13.91
C GLY A 163 -9.40 -6.32 15.36
N PRO A 164 -10.37 -7.19 15.65
CA PRO A 164 -10.59 -7.70 17.01
C PRO A 164 -9.46 -8.59 17.55
N ASN A 165 -8.65 -9.21 16.68
CA ASN A 165 -7.63 -10.18 17.09
C ASN A 165 -6.22 -9.81 16.63
N LYS A 166 -6.09 -9.11 15.52
CA LYS A 166 -4.79 -8.76 14.91
C LYS A 166 -4.80 -7.36 14.35
N SER A 167 -3.61 -6.79 14.28
CA SER A 167 -3.33 -5.52 13.63
C SER A 167 -2.48 -5.72 12.37
N LEU A 168 -2.75 -4.93 11.34
CA LEU A 168 -2.03 -4.94 10.08
C LEU A 168 -1.51 -3.53 9.78
N LEU A 169 -0.21 -3.39 9.50
CA LEU A 169 0.40 -2.18 8.95
C LEU A 169 0.46 -2.30 7.42
N PHE A 170 -0.04 -1.27 6.72
CA PHE A 170 0.11 -1.10 5.28
C PHE A 170 1.05 0.07 5.00
N LEU A 171 2.29 -0.23 4.62
CA LEU A 171 3.36 0.71 4.29
C LEU A 171 3.91 0.38 2.91
N PRO A 172 3.27 0.83 1.82
CA PRO A 172 3.70 0.53 0.45
C PRO A 172 4.96 1.27 0.03
N ASP A 173 5.15 2.50 0.52
CA ASP A 173 6.23 3.40 0.12
C ASP A 173 6.88 4.08 1.31
N HIS A 174 8.20 4.27 1.27
CA HIS A 174 8.94 5.21 2.12
C HIS A 174 10.34 5.48 1.55
N ASP A 175 10.95 6.62 1.93
CA ASP A 175 12.24 7.01 1.38
C ASP A 175 13.39 6.17 1.94
N THR A 176 13.55 6.16 3.25
CA THR A 176 14.60 5.39 3.94
C THR A 176 14.15 4.90 5.31
N TRP A 177 14.74 3.80 5.77
CA TRP A 177 14.55 3.35 7.15
C TRP A 177 15.11 4.35 8.18
N GLU A 178 16.22 5.02 7.84
CA GLU A 178 16.85 6.00 8.74
C GLU A 178 15.86 7.15 9.06
N GLU A 179 15.24 7.72 8.04
CA GLU A 179 14.28 8.81 8.20
C GLU A 179 13.00 8.33 8.88
N THR A 180 12.46 7.18 8.48
CA THR A 180 11.26 6.61 9.09
C THR A 180 11.47 6.33 10.58
N LEU A 181 12.57 5.70 10.97
CA LEU A 181 12.86 5.41 12.38
C LEU A 181 13.13 6.69 13.19
N ALA A 182 13.79 7.69 12.58
CA ALA A 182 14.07 8.97 13.23
C ALA A 182 12.80 9.75 13.55
N VAL A 183 11.84 9.83 12.60
CA VAL A 183 10.54 10.49 12.81
C VAL A 183 9.78 9.87 13.98
N HIS A 184 9.87 8.55 14.13
CA HIS A 184 9.19 7.82 15.21
C HIS A 184 10.02 7.67 16.49
N SER A 185 11.24 8.24 16.54
CA SER A 185 12.14 8.22 17.70
C SER A 185 12.46 6.79 18.19
N VAL A 186 12.63 5.86 17.27
CA VAL A 186 13.00 4.46 17.53
C VAL A 186 14.31 4.09 16.85
N SER A 187 14.97 3.01 17.30
CA SER A 187 16.30 2.62 16.83
C SER A 187 16.31 1.46 15.84
N SER A 188 15.22 0.73 15.70
CA SER A 188 15.12 -0.43 14.83
C SER A 188 13.71 -0.65 14.28
N ILE A 189 13.62 -1.39 13.17
CA ILE A 189 12.34 -1.78 12.55
C ILE A 189 11.50 -2.60 13.55
N ARG A 190 12.13 -3.53 14.29
CA ARG A 190 11.43 -4.34 15.32
C ARG A 190 10.84 -3.47 16.42
N GLU A 191 11.62 -2.54 16.95
CA GLU A 191 11.16 -1.60 17.98
C GLU A 191 9.98 -0.79 17.46
N TRP A 192 10.06 -0.28 16.23
CA TRP A 192 8.99 0.48 15.61
C TRP A 192 7.70 -0.34 15.47
N LEU A 193 7.77 -1.53 14.88
CA LEU A 193 6.61 -2.42 14.70
C LEU A 193 6.01 -2.86 16.06
N SER A 194 6.88 -3.17 17.04
CA SER A 194 6.47 -3.55 18.39
C SER A 194 5.80 -2.39 19.14
N SER A 195 6.32 -1.16 19.02
CA SER A 195 5.73 0.02 19.67
C SER A 195 4.31 0.31 19.20
N MET A 196 4.01 -0.02 17.96
CA MET A 196 2.68 0.08 17.36
C MET A 196 1.83 -1.19 17.52
N GLN A 197 2.35 -2.24 18.15
CA GLN A 197 1.66 -3.52 18.35
C GLN A 197 1.18 -4.15 17.03
N ILE A 198 2.08 -4.25 16.06
CA ILE A 198 1.77 -4.81 14.73
C ILE A 198 1.96 -6.32 14.73
N ASP A 199 0.93 -7.06 14.27
CA ASP A 199 0.97 -8.52 14.07
C ASP A 199 1.34 -8.89 12.62
N ILE A 200 0.94 -8.06 11.65
CA ILE A 200 1.16 -8.27 10.22
C ILE A 200 1.65 -6.94 9.63
N ALA A 201 2.76 -6.96 8.89
CA ALA A 201 3.26 -5.77 8.21
C ALA A 201 3.42 -6.04 6.71
N LEU A 202 2.72 -5.24 5.88
CA LEU A 202 2.94 -5.13 4.45
C LEU A 202 3.91 -3.97 4.22
N LEU A 203 5.17 -4.27 3.93
CA LEU A 203 6.25 -3.29 3.84
C LEU A 203 6.70 -3.07 2.39
N ASP A 204 7.22 -1.87 2.14
CA ASP A 204 7.87 -1.50 0.89
C ASP A 204 8.92 -2.55 0.47
N GLY A 205 8.74 -3.09 -0.71
CA GLY A 205 9.62 -4.06 -1.34
C GLY A 205 9.96 -3.68 -2.77
N THR A 206 9.90 -2.40 -3.10
CA THR A 206 9.98 -1.89 -4.48
C THR A 206 11.18 -2.45 -5.23
N PHE A 207 12.37 -2.35 -4.67
CA PHE A 207 13.59 -2.88 -5.29
C PHE A 207 14.22 -3.98 -4.42
N TRP A 208 14.81 -4.98 -5.08
CA TRP A 208 15.59 -5.98 -4.39
C TRP A 208 16.91 -5.41 -3.84
N SER A 209 17.63 -4.66 -4.66
CA SER A 209 18.95 -4.07 -4.34
C SER A 209 19.18 -2.78 -5.12
N ASP A 210 20.20 -2.02 -4.72
CA ASP A 210 20.61 -0.77 -5.37
C ASP A 210 20.98 -0.95 -6.87
N ASP A 211 21.41 -2.14 -7.26
CA ASP A 211 21.82 -2.46 -8.65
C ASP A 211 20.64 -2.69 -9.60
N GLU A 212 19.42 -2.87 -9.06
CA GLU A 212 18.22 -3.22 -9.86
C GLU A 212 17.87 -2.15 -10.91
N LEU A 213 18.14 -0.90 -10.62
CA LEU A 213 17.86 0.21 -11.53
C LEU A 213 18.84 0.33 -12.71
N GLY A 214 19.85 -0.55 -12.82
CA GLY A 214 20.77 -0.61 -13.97
C GLY A 214 21.57 0.66 -14.16
N GLY A 215 22.03 1.28 -13.06
CA GLY A 215 22.86 2.48 -13.08
C GLY A 215 22.07 3.80 -13.11
N ARG A 216 20.75 3.77 -12.95
CA ARG A 216 19.99 4.98 -12.65
C ARG A 216 20.27 5.42 -11.21
N ASP A 217 20.31 6.72 -11.01
CA ASP A 217 20.46 7.33 -9.69
C ASP A 217 19.24 7.00 -8.80
N GLN A 218 19.43 6.09 -7.86
CA GLN A 218 18.38 5.61 -6.95
C GLN A 218 17.91 6.71 -5.99
N SER A 219 18.76 7.71 -5.70
CA SER A 219 18.35 8.86 -4.87
C SER A 219 17.17 9.65 -5.45
N LYS A 220 16.88 9.47 -6.74
CA LYS A 220 15.73 10.07 -7.43
C LYS A 220 14.45 9.24 -7.36
N VAL A 221 14.54 7.99 -6.91
CA VAL A 221 13.43 7.09 -6.71
C VAL A 221 13.71 6.34 -5.40
N PRO A 222 13.68 7.05 -4.27
CA PRO A 222 14.06 6.49 -2.99
C PRO A 222 13.04 5.45 -2.55
N HIS A 223 13.55 4.26 -2.27
CA HIS A 223 12.88 3.15 -1.60
C HIS A 223 13.97 2.29 -0.98
N PRO A 224 13.86 1.88 0.29
CA PRO A 224 14.86 1.00 0.87
C PRO A 224 14.80 -0.36 0.19
N PRO A 225 15.92 -0.85 -0.33
CA PRO A 225 15.96 -2.17 -0.95
C PRO A 225 15.53 -3.27 0.03
N VAL A 226 14.84 -4.30 -0.47
CA VAL A 226 14.48 -5.48 0.33
C VAL A 226 15.71 -6.07 1.03
N LEU A 227 16.84 -6.14 0.34
CA LEU A 227 18.10 -6.65 0.92
C LEU A 227 18.57 -5.81 2.11
N GLN A 228 18.41 -4.49 2.09
CA GLN A 228 18.69 -3.62 3.23
C GLN A 228 17.76 -3.92 4.40
N THR A 229 16.46 -3.99 4.13
CA THR A 229 15.44 -4.32 5.15
C THR A 229 15.71 -5.68 5.79
N LEU A 230 16.06 -6.70 4.99
CA LEU A 230 16.43 -8.03 5.48
C LEU A 230 17.70 -7.99 6.37
N ASN A 231 18.71 -7.21 5.98
CA ASN A 231 19.92 -7.04 6.79
C ASN A 231 19.65 -6.35 8.14
N MET A 232 18.72 -5.40 8.18
CA MET A 232 18.31 -4.73 9.42
C MET A 232 17.43 -5.63 10.30
N LEU A 233 16.57 -6.44 9.72
CA LEU A 233 15.72 -7.39 10.44
C LEU A 233 16.49 -8.65 10.87
N GLY A 234 17.42 -9.18 10.07
CA GLY A 234 18.06 -10.47 10.29
C GLY A 234 17.06 -11.64 10.20
N ASN A 235 17.36 -12.74 10.92
CA ASN A 235 16.41 -13.85 11.03
C ASN A 235 15.17 -13.44 11.84
N ARG A 236 14.01 -13.98 11.47
CA ARG A 236 12.80 -13.83 12.26
C ARG A 236 12.96 -14.49 13.61
N GLU A 237 12.54 -13.81 14.67
CA GLU A 237 12.58 -14.25 16.06
C GLU A 237 11.16 -14.51 16.60
N ASP A 238 11.07 -15.23 17.72
CA ASP A 238 9.79 -15.44 18.38
C ASP A 238 9.21 -14.11 18.88
N GLY A 239 7.98 -13.83 18.50
CA GLY A 239 7.29 -12.58 18.82
C GLY A 239 7.40 -11.50 17.74
N ASP A 240 8.21 -11.70 16.69
CA ASP A 240 8.20 -10.82 15.53
C ASP A 240 6.86 -10.91 14.78
N PRO A 241 6.38 -9.78 14.20
CA PRO A 241 5.22 -9.79 13.31
C PRO A 241 5.47 -10.62 12.05
N ASP A 242 4.40 -11.00 11.36
CA ASP A 242 4.47 -11.53 10.01
C ASP A 242 4.75 -10.39 9.03
N VAL A 243 5.99 -10.26 8.54
CA VAL A 243 6.38 -9.25 7.55
C VAL A 243 6.26 -9.82 6.14
N TYR A 244 5.60 -9.06 5.26
CA TYR A 244 5.42 -9.35 3.85
C TYR A 244 5.91 -8.17 3.03
N PHE A 245 6.82 -8.39 2.08
CA PHE A 245 7.20 -7.36 1.09
C PHE A 245 6.12 -7.23 0.03
N THR A 246 5.79 -6.00 -0.33
CA THR A 246 4.79 -5.64 -1.35
C THR A 246 5.30 -4.48 -2.21
N HIS A 247 4.48 -3.93 -3.12
CA HIS A 247 4.85 -2.79 -3.97
C HIS A 247 6.06 -3.06 -4.89
N LEU A 248 6.17 -4.29 -5.41
CA LEU A 248 7.33 -4.74 -6.17
C LEU A 248 7.44 -4.04 -7.54
N ASN A 249 8.60 -3.44 -7.85
CA ASN A 249 8.87 -2.93 -9.20
C ASN A 249 8.85 -4.08 -10.21
N HIS A 250 8.48 -3.80 -11.44
CA HIS A 250 8.37 -4.82 -12.51
C HIS A 250 9.68 -5.57 -12.83
N THR A 251 10.82 -5.07 -12.33
CA THR A 251 12.13 -5.74 -12.47
C THR A 251 12.52 -6.56 -11.25
N ASN A 252 11.74 -6.48 -10.18
CA ASN A 252 12.07 -7.11 -8.91
C ASN A 252 12.11 -8.64 -9.05
N PRO A 253 13.21 -9.31 -8.69
CA PRO A 253 13.35 -10.76 -8.82
C PRO A 253 12.40 -11.55 -7.90
N LEU A 254 11.73 -10.93 -6.94
CA LEU A 254 10.76 -11.58 -6.07
C LEU A 254 9.45 -12.02 -6.79
N TYR A 255 9.26 -11.65 -8.05
CA TYR A 255 8.22 -12.27 -8.89
C TYR A 255 8.53 -13.72 -9.28
N ASP A 256 9.80 -14.15 -9.19
CA ASP A 256 10.18 -15.55 -9.39
C ASP A 256 10.10 -16.32 -8.07
N ALA A 257 9.01 -17.10 -7.91
CA ALA A 257 8.77 -17.88 -6.69
C ALA A 257 9.87 -18.92 -6.40
N GLU A 258 10.59 -19.39 -7.43
CA GLU A 258 11.68 -20.36 -7.33
C GLU A 258 13.06 -19.68 -7.34
N GLY A 259 13.09 -18.34 -7.41
CA GLY A 259 14.30 -17.54 -7.47
C GLY A 259 15.12 -17.58 -6.18
N GLU A 260 16.43 -17.33 -6.31
CA GLU A 260 17.34 -17.31 -5.15
C GLU A 260 16.97 -16.21 -4.15
N GLN A 261 16.48 -15.06 -4.63
CA GLN A 261 16.05 -13.94 -3.79
C GLN A 261 14.82 -14.31 -2.95
N MET A 262 13.84 -14.98 -3.56
CA MET A 262 12.68 -15.50 -2.85
C MET A 262 13.10 -16.50 -1.77
N LYS A 263 13.98 -17.44 -2.11
CA LYS A 263 14.52 -18.41 -1.15
C LYS A 263 15.25 -17.73 -0.01
N GLN A 264 15.98 -16.64 -0.26
CA GLN A 264 16.67 -15.86 0.77
C GLN A 264 15.65 -15.22 1.73
N VAL A 265 14.60 -14.56 1.24
CA VAL A 265 13.52 -13.99 2.07
C VAL A 265 12.91 -15.07 2.97
N LEU A 266 12.52 -16.20 2.37
CA LEU A 266 11.87 -17.31 3.09
C LEU A 266 12.80 -17.98 4.10
N SER A 267 14.10 -18.12 3.79
CA SER A 267 15.08 -18.74 4.70
C SER A 267 15.30 -17.92 5.96
N LEU A 268 15.14 -16.60 5.90
CA LEU A 268 15.18 -15.70 7.04
C LEU A 268 13.86 -15.68 7.85
N GLY A 269 12.81 -16.37 7.38
CA GLY A 269 11.49 -16.44 7.99
C GLY A 269 10.52 -15.32 7.60
N TRP A 270 10.90 -14.47 6.64
CA TRP A 270 10.06 -13.39 6.11
C TRP A 270 9.29 -13.85 4.88
N LYS A 271 8.39 -13.02 4.35
CA LYS A 271 7.44 -13.41 3.31
C LYS A 271 7.34 -12.33 2.23
N VAL A 272 6.72 -12.69 1.11
CA VAL A 272 6.33 -11.78 0.02
C VAL A 272 4.81 -11.85 -0.13
N ALA A 273 4.15 -10.70 -0.20
CA ALA A 273 2.71 -10.63 -0.33
C ALA A 273 2.27 -11.19 -1.69
N GLN A 274 1.13 -11.86 -1.69
CA GLN A 274 0.53 -12.39 -2.92
C GLN A 274 -0.79 -11.67 -3.22
N GLN A 275 -1.00 -11.36 -4.48
CA GLN A 275 -2.27 -10.83 -4.95
C GLN A 275 -3.41 -11.82 -4.66
N GLY A 276 -4.50 -11.34 -4.07
CA GLY A 276 -5.60 -12.18 -3.59
C GLY A 276 -5.39 -12.79 -2.20
N GLN A 277 -4.24 -12.59 -1.57
CA GLN A 277 -4.00 -13.06 -0.20
C GLN A 277 -4.96 -12.41 0.78
N ARG A 278 -5.46 -13.18 1.74
CA ARG A 278 -6.41 -12.72 2.75
C ARG A 278 -5.86 -12.89 4.15
N PHE A 279 -6.14 -11.90 4.98
CA PHE A 279 -5.84 -11.91 6.41
C PHE A 279 -7.13 -11.73 7.20
N THR A 280 -7.26 -12.48 8.28
CA THR A 280 -8.30 -12.27 9.30
C THR A 280 -7.69 -11.49 10.46
N LEU A 281 -8.23 -10.32 10.75
CA LEU A 281 -7.75 -9.41 11.77
C LEU A 281 -8.56 -9.46 13.06
#